data_68bebb924b1d6c52723d5dd2300b9fdb
#
_entry.id   68bebb924b1d6c52723d5dd2300b9fdb
#
_cell.length_a   1.000
_cell.length_b   1.000
_cell.length_c   1.000
_cell.angle_alpha   90.00
_cell.angle_beta   90.00
_cell.angle_gamma   90.00
#
_symmetry.space_group_name_H-M   'P 1'
#
loop_
_entity.id
_entity.type
_entity.pdbx_description
1 polymer ?
#
loop_
_entity_poly.entity_id
_entity_poly.type
_entity_poly.pdbx_seq_one_letter_code
_entity_poly.pdbx_strand_id
1 'polypeptide(L)'
;LVAAGISMDFNFYHLLAIAGAWLLFLFLIAWITDRGWLPARLVRHPMVYVFSLGVYCSAWAVYGSVGYAYQYGYNYLAYFLGISGVFLLAPILLAPILRLTSTYQLGSLADLFAFRYRSRAAGALTTLIMLASMLPLLALQIKAVAESVAIMSGDAQPLDVGLWFCAMLALFAILFGARHATAREKHEGLVVAMATESLIKVVAFVGVALIGLFGVFDGPDGLNSWLDQHPEMLARLYFPLQDGTWHSLILAFFVSAVVMPHMFHMAFAENLNPRALITASWAVPLMLMLMAICVPIIVWAAVAKDVATPADYFALGLSSRFGDQGALLAYLAGLAGATGMLIVATLALSGMTLHHLLLPLRRPQPGEDLYRWLLWARRVLIVGVIALAYLFYSWVGHRHSLTSLGVMSFVATLQFVPGLIGTLFWPGGNRRGMLAGLLAGFLIWLLMLVLPTLNTSLHWTGLSELLGLRFASPLTQWHTIALMSVASNGILFAVVSLITTTSSAEQNAAQTCAVDSLRRPYRWELEADDVDDFIRSLAQPLGAVTAEREVELALRDLGLSRNETRP
;
A
#
# COMPACT_ATOMS: atom_id res chain seq x y z
N LEU A 1 -26.39 -17.81 -13.65
CA LEU A 1 -26.45 -16.38 -13.24
C LEU A 1 -27.64 -15.64 -13.87
N VAL A 2 -28.25 -16.16 -14.93
CA VAL A 2 -29.43 -15.58 -15.61
C VAL A 2 -30.73 -15.71 -14.82
N ALA A 3 -30.74 -16.39 -13.67
CA ALA A 3 -31.97 -16.70 -12.92
C ALA A 3 -32.45 -15.60 -11.94
N ALA A 4 -31.77 -14.46 -11.82
CA ALA A 4 -32.09 -13.45 -10.81
C ALA A 4 -32.84 -12.22 -11.33
N GLY A 5 -33.38 -12.22 -12.56
CA GLY A 5 -34.39 -11.22 -13.02
C GLY A 5 -34.03 -9.74 -12.97
N ILE A 6 -32.73 -9.37 -12.88
CA ILE A 6 -32.27 -7.98 -12.88
C ILE A 6 -31.67 -7.70 -14.24
N SER A 7 -32.47 -7.16 -15.15
CA SER A 7 -31.95 -6.52 -16.36
C SER A 7 -31.44 -5.13 -15.98
N MET A 8 -30.14 -5.00 -15.73
CA MET A 8 -29.50 -3.69 -15.67
C MET A 8 -29.23 -3.23 -17.10
N ASP A 9 -29.52 -1.95 -17.41
CA ASP A 9 -29.28 -1.37 -18.75
C ASP A 9 -27.80 -1.08 -19.04
N PHE A 10 -26.88 -1.59 -18.21
CA PHE A 10 -25.45 -1.40 -18.40
C PHE A 10 -24.87 -2.48 -19.31
N ASN A 11 -24.36 -2.07 -20.46
CA ASN A 11 -23.52 -2.92 -21.26
C ASN A 11 -22.03 -2.71 -20.92
N PHE A 12 -21.17 -3.62 -21.37
CA PHE A 12 -19.71 -3.56 -21.18
C PHE A 12 -19.12 -2.19 -21.53
N TYR A 13 -19.51 -1.60 -22.68
CA TYR A 13 -18.95 -0.32 -23.15
C TYR A 13 -19.34 0.86 -22.26
N HIS A 14 -20.54 0.86 -21.69
CA HIS A 14 -20.95 1.90 -20.75
C HIS A 14 -20.10 1.87 -19.48
N LEU A 15 -19.89 0.71 -18.89
CA LEU A 15 -19.09 0.56 -17.66
C LEU A 15 -17.61 0.87 -17.92
N LEU A 16 -17.09 0.50 -19.08
CA LEU A 16 -15.73 0.85 -19.49
C LEU A 16 -15.57 2.36 -19.72
N ALA A 17 -16.57 3.01 -20.32
CA ALA A 17 -16.60 4.46 -20.48
C ALA A 17 -16.65 5.19 -19.13
N ILE A 18 -17.42 4.67 -18.16
CA ILE A 18 -17.46 5.21 -16.78
C ILE A 18 -16.08 5.07 -16.12
N ALA A 19 -15.40 3.93 -16.28
CA ALA A 19 -14.04 3.75 -15.76
C ALA A 19 -13.04 4.71 -16.42
N GLY A 20 -13.15 4.91 -17.74
CA GLY A 20 -12.35 5.89 -18.48
C GLY A 20 -12.62 7.34 -18.03
N ALA A 21 -13.88 7.71 -17.87
CA ALA A 21 -14.31 9.02 -17.36
C ALA A 21 -13.80 9.26 -15.92
N TRP A 22 -13.84 8.23 -15.07
CA TRP A 22 -13.27 8.25 -13.73
C TRP A 22 -11.77 8.54 -13.73
N LEU A 23 -10.99 7.81 -14.54
CA LEU A 23 -9.57 8.05 -14.67
C LEU A 23 -9.26 9.45 -15.22
N LEU A 24 -10.04 9.90 -16.22
CA LEU A 24 -9.92 11.26 -16.75
C LEU A 24 -10.22 12.32 -15.69
N PHE A 25 -11.23 12.11 -14.86
CA PHE A 25 -11.58 13.00 -13.75
C PHE A 25 -10.42 13.13 -12.75
N LEU A 26 -9.81 12.00 -12.34
CA LEU A 26 -8.64 12.01 -11.46
C LEU A 26 -7.44 12.72 -12.11
N PHE A 27 -7.24 12.48 -13.42
CA PHE A 27 -6.19 13.16 -14.18
C PHE A 27 -6.39 14.67 -14.22
N LEU A 28 -7.63 15.13 -14.46
CA LEU A 28 -7.94 16.55 -14.49
C LEU A 28 -7.72 17.22 -13.13
N ILE A 29 -8.12 16.58 -12.04
CA ILE A 29 -7.84 17.09 -10.68
C ILE A 29 -6.35 17.27 -10.45
N ALA A 30 -5.57 16.25 -10.77
CA ALA A 30 -4.13 16.34 -10.60
C ALA A 30 -3.49 17.38 -11.51
N TRP A 31 -3.92 17.44 -12.77
CA TRP A 31 -3.40 18.42 -13.72
C TRP A 31 -3.73 19.86 -13.31
N ILE A 32 -4.95 20.11 -12.81
CA ILE A 32 -5.37 21.42 -12.27
C ILE A 32 -4.53 21.80 -11.06
N THR A 33 -4.26 20.83 -10.18
CA THR A 33 -3.43 21.02 -8.98
C THR A 33 -1.98 21.36 -9.36
N ASP A 34 -1.36 20.55 -10.25
CA ASP A 34 0.02 20.76 -10.71
C ASP A 34 0.20 22.10 -11.45
N ARG A 35 -0.86 22.64 -12.06
CA ARG A 35 -0.89 23.97 -12.67
C ARG A 35 -1.00 25.12 -11.67
N GLY A 36 -1.16 24.79 -10.38
CA GLY A 36 -1.33 25.79 -9.32
C GLY A 36 -2.67 26.53 -9.34
N TRP A 37 -3.69 25.97 -10.02
CA TRP A 37 -5.03 26.57 -10.05
C TRP A 37 -5.79 26.37 -8.76
N LEU A 38 -5.43 25.37 -7.96
CA LEU A 38 -5.97 25.19 -6.62
C LEU A 38 -5.17 26.02 -5.60
N PRO A 39 -5.86 26.66 -4.63
CA PRO A 39 -5.18 27.40 -3.57
C PRO A 39 -4.26 26.50 -2.75
N ALA A 40 -3.02 26.95 -2.50
CA ALA A 40 -2.04 26.19 -1.70
C ALA A 40 -2.56 25.81 -0.30
N ARG A 41 -3.45 26.62 0.30
CA ARG A 41 -4.10 26.31 1.58
C ARG A 41 -4.96 25.05 1.51
N LEU A 42 -5.62 24.79 0.37
CA LEU A 42 -6.40 23.59 0.16
C LEU A 42 -5.50 22.39 -0.09
N VAL A 43 -4.53 22.52 -1.00
CA VAL A 43 -3.60 21.44 -1.40
C VAL A 43 -2.81 20.92 -0.19
N ARG A 44 -2.34 21.83 0.67
CA ARG A 44 -1.52 21.51 1.87
C ARG A 44 -2.35 21.35 3.14
N HIS A 45 -3.67 21.27 3.01
CA HIS A 45 -4.53 21.07 4.18
C HIS A 45 -4.30 19.67 4.78
N PRO A 46 -4.18 19.52 6.11
CA PRO A 46 -3.92 18.21 6.73
C PRO A 46 -4.91 17.11 6.35
N MET A 47 -6.18 17.44 6.12
CA MET A 47 -7.19 16.47 5.69
C MET A 47 -6.96 15.94 4.28
N VAL A 48 -6.32 16.71 3.39
CA VAL A 48 -5.91 16.19 2.07
C VAL A 48 -4.89 15.08 2.23
N TYR A 49 -3.92 15.25 3.12
CA TYR A 49 -2.98 14.20 3.47
C TYR A 49 -3.68 12.98 4.09
N VAL A 50 -4.62 13.19 5.03
CA VAL A 50 -5.41 12.10 5.64
C VAL A 50 -6.14 11.29 4.58
N PHE A 51 -6.91 11.95 3.70
CA PHE A 51 -7.63 11.26 2.64
C PHE A 51 -6.70 10.62 1.60
N SER A 52 -5.54 11.20 1.31
CA SER A 52 -4.57 10.57 0.40
C SER A 52 -4.02 9.23 0.93
N LEU A 53 -3.93 9.08 2.25
CA LEU A 53 -3.61 7.81 2.90
C LEU A 53 -4.74 6.77 2.77
N GLY A 54 -5.95 7.19 2.43
CA GLY A 54 -7.07 6.30 2.11
C GLY A 54 -6.83 5.44 0.87
N VAL A 55 -5.74 5.63 0.13
CA VAL A 55 -5.27 4.71 -0.93
C VAL A 55 -5.04 3.29 -0.39
N TYR A 56 -4.80 3.13 0.91
CA TYR A 56 -4.75 1.82 1.56
C TYR A 56 -6.10 1.09 1.49
N CYS A 57 -7.21 1.80 1.60
CA CYS A 57 -8.55 1.25 1.45
C CYS A 57 -8.81 0.89 -0.03
N SER A 58 -8.17 -0.18 -0.49
CA SER A 58 -8.27 -0.70 -1.85
C SER A 58 -9.62 -1.40 -2.10
N ALA A 59 -9.81 -2.03 -3.25
CA ALA A 59 -11.00 -2.85 -3.50
C ALA A 59 -11.17 -3.99 -2.47
N TRP A 60 -10.09 -4.40 -1.80
CA TRP A 60 -10.19 -5.32 -0.67
C TRP A 60 -11.01 -4.73 0.49
N ALA A 61 -10.84 -3.46 0.80
CA ALA A 61 -11.60 -2.77 1.86
C ALA A 61 -13.08 -2.61 1.53
N VAL A 62 -13.44 -2.50 0.24
CA VAL A 62 -14.82 -2.30 -0.21
C VAL A 62 -15.55 -3.63 -0.44
N TYR A 63 -14.89 -4.57 -1.11
CA TYR A 63 -15.48 -5.84 -1.49
C TYR A 63 -14.95 -7.00 -0.64
N GLY A 64 -13.62 -7.16 -0.55
CA GLY A 64 -13.01 -8.27 0.17
C GLY A 64 -13.35 -8.29 1.67
N SER A 65 -13.44 -7.12 2.32
CA SER A 65 -13.82 -7.03 3.74
C SER A 65 -15.25 -7.52 4.01
N VAL A 66 -16.17 -7.27 3.07
CA VAL A 66 -17.57 -7.73 3.13
C VAL A 66 -17.63 -9.25 3.00
N GLY A 67 -16.95 -9.81 1.98
CA GLY A 67 -16.84 -11.26 1.81
C GLY A 67 -16.16 -11.94 3.01
N TYR A 68 -15.12 -11.30 3.54
CA TYR A 68 -14.39 -11.81 4.71
C TYR A 68 -15.26 -11.78 5.97
N ALA A 69 -16.05 -10.74 6.19
CA ALA A 69 -16.99 -10.64 7.30
C ALA A 69 -18.09 -11.71 7.22
N TYR A 70 -18.60 -12.00 6.02
CA TYR A 70 -19.58 -13.05 5.80
C TYR A 70 -19.03 -14.45 6.11
N GLN A 71 -17.76 -14.73 5.76
CA GLN A 71 -17.13 -16.03 5.93
C GLN A 71 -16.52 -16.21 7.32
N TYR A 72 -15.92 -15.18 7.89
CA TYR A 72 -15.06 -15.25 9.08
C TYR A 72 -15.45 -14.27 10.20
N GLY A 73 -16.65 -13.73 10.14
CA GLY A 73 -17.19 -12.88 11.20
C GLY A 73 -16.31 -11.68 11.53
N TYR A 74 -16.12 -11.38 12.82
CA TYR A 74 -15.34 -10.22 13.31
C TYR A 74 -13.88 -10.18 12.88
N ASN A 75 -13.34 -11.25 12.27
CA ASN A 75 -11.97 -11.23 11.76
C ASN A 75 -11.72 -10.12 10.74
N TYR A 76 -12.74 -9.60 10.04
CA TYR A 76 -12.62 -8.46 9.16
C TYR A 76 -12.14 -7.17 9.88
N LEU A 77 -12.45 -7.02 11.17
CA LEU A 77 -12.02 -5.88 11.98
C LEU A 77 -10.49 -5.80 12.11
N ALA A 78 -9.80 -6.95 12.00
CA ALA A 78 -8.34 -6.97 12.07
C ALA A 78 -7.69 -6.05 11.03
N TYR A 79 -8.30 -5.92 9.85
CA TYR A 79 -7.87 -4.98 8.81
C TYR A 79 -7.90 -3.54 9.31
N PHE A 80 -9.05 -3.10 9.78
CA PHE A 80 -9.25 -1.72 10.22
C PHE A 80 -8.47 -1.40 11.50
N LEU A 81 -8.42 -2.34 12.45
CA LEU A 81 -7.69 -2.18 13.72
C LEU A 81 -6.18 -2.23 13.54
N GLY A 82 -5.67 -3.13 12.69
CA GLY A 82 -4.23 -3.22 12.41
C GLY A 82 -3.69 -1.90 11.86
N ILE A 83 -4.37 -1.34 10.85
CA ILE A 83 -3.98 -0.05 10.26
C ILE A 83 -4.14 1.09 11.28
N SER A 84 -5.27 1.13 11.99
CA SER A 84 -5.50 2.15 13.01
C SER A 84 -4.40 2.14 14.07
N GLY A 85 -3.91 0.96 14.46
CA GLY A 85 -2.81 0.80 15.41
C GLY A 85 -1.53 1.48 14.96
N VAL A 86 -1.20 1.43 13.66
CA VAL A 86 -0.03 2.13 13.10
C VAL A 86 -0.13 3.64 13.30
N PHE A 87 -1.30 4.21 12.98
CA PHE A 87 -1.50 5.65 13.08
C PHE A 87 -1.59 6.12 14.54
N LEU A 88 -2.17 5.33 15.43
CA LEU A 88 -2.14 5.59 16.88
C LEU A 88 -0.70 5.56 17.45
N LEU A 89 0.15 4.71 16.89
CA LEU A 89 1.58 4.63 17.23
C LEU A 89 2.46 5.55 16.37
N ALA A 90 1.87 6.51 15.65
CA ALA A 90 2.60 7.42 14.77
C ALA A 90 3.81 8.11 15.41
N PRO A 91 3.78 8.60 16.67
CA PRO A 91 4.96 9.24 17.28
C PRO A 91 6.16 8.30 17.45
N ILE A 92 5.91 7.00 17.59
CA ILE A 92 6.95 6.00 17.88
C ILE A 92 7.46 5.36 16.59
N LEU A 93 6.57 5.15 15.61
CA LEU A 93 6.86 4.38 14.40
C LEU A 93 6.93 5.27 13.14
N LEU A 94 5.87 6.04 12.85
CA LEU A 94 5.79 6.78 11.59
C LEU A 94 6.63 8.06 11.60
N ALA A 95 6.67 8.79 12.71
CA ALA A 95 7.42 10.04 12.80
C ALA A 95 8.94 9.84 12.63
N PRO A 96 9.59 8.82 13.23
CA PRO A 96 10.99 8.50 12.96
C PRO A 96 11.25 8.15 11.49
N ILE A 97 10.38 7.31 10.87
CA ILE A 97 10.51 6.97 9.44
C ILE A 97 10.37 8.22 8.58
N LEU A 98 9.35 9.06 8.85
CA LEU A 98 9.13 10.31 8.11
C LEU A 98 10.33 11.26 8.22
N ARG A 99 10.94 11.35 9.40
CA ARG A 99 12.15 12.16 9.60
C ARG A 99 13.33 11.61 8.79
N LEU A 100 13.57 10.31 8.80
CA LEU A 100 14.62 9.67 8.00
C LEU A 100 14.39 9.88 6.51
N THR A 101 13.19 9.60 6.03
CA THR A 101 12.84 9.71 4.60
C THR A 101 12.92 11.14 4.09
N SER A 102 12.47 12.12 4.88
CA SER A 102 12.54 13.54 4.51
C SER A 102 13.97 14.09 4.55
N THR A 103 14.78 13.70 5.56
CA THR A 103 16.17 14.18 5.70
C THR A 103 17.08 13.58 4.62
N TYR A 104 16.95 12.28 4.35
CA TYR A 104 17.84 11.57 3.42
C TYR A 104 17.20 11.33 2.04
N GLN A 105 16.03 11.91 1.78
CA GLN A 105 15.30 11.82 0.50
C GLN A 105 15.07 10.37 0.05
N LEU A 106 14.65 9.51 0.99
CA LEU A 106 14.38 8.09 0.75
C LEU A 106 12.94 7.91 0.26
N GLY A 107 12.77 7.49 -0.98
CA GLY A 107 11.47 7.40 -1.63
C GLY A 107 10.74 6.06 -1.41
N SER A 108 11.43 5.04 -0.89
CA SER A 108 10.90 3.69 -0.75
C SER A 108 11.50 2.94 0.45
N LEU A 109 10.85 1.83 0.84
CA LEU A 109 11.39 0.90 1.84
C LEU A 109 12.74 0.31 1.40
N ALA A 110 12.92 0.06 0.09
CA ALA A 110 14.18 -0.43 -0.45
C ALA A 110 15.31 0.59 -0.29
N ASP A 111 15.02 1.89 -0.48
CA ASP A 111 15.97 2.97 -0.20
C ASP A 111 16.33 3.02 1.29
N LEU A 112 15.34 2.89 2.18
CA LEU A 112 15.55 2.88 3.63
C LEU A 112 16.47 1.72 4.04
N PHE A 113 16.24 0.52 3.52
CA PHE A 113 17.08 -0.64 3.83
C PHE A 113 18.47 -0.54 3.18
N ALA A 114 18.56 -0.07 1.93
CA ALA A 114 19.85 0.17 1.29
C ALA A 114 20.69 1.21 2.06
N PHE A 115 20.06 2.26 2.56
CA PHE A 115 20.69 3.30 3.40
C PHE A 115 21.16 2.73 4.74
N ARG A 116 20.24 2.07 5.49
CA ARG A 116 20.52 1.53 6.83
C ARG A 116 21.60 0.45 6.82
N TYR A 117 21.51 -0.49 5.89
CA TYR A 117 22.44 -1.63 5.83
C TYR A 117 23.64 -1.38 4.90
N ARG A 118 23.77 -0.17 4.36
CA ARG A 118 24.84 0.22 3.42
C ARG A 118 25.08 -0.83 2.33
N SER A 119 24.00 -1.36 1.76
CA SER A 119 24.05 -2.49 0.84
C SER A 119 23.12 -2.31 -0.35
N ARG A 120 23.70 -2.30 -1.57
CA ARG A 120 22.91 -2.34 -2.81
C ARG A 120 22.09 -3.63 -2.91
N ALA A 121 22.66 -4.75 -2.43
CA ALA A 121 21.95 -6.04 -2.42
C ALA A 121 20.70 -6.01 -1.52
N ALA A 122 20.75 -5.27 -0.40
CA ALA A 122 19.58 -5.10 0.46
C ALA A 122 18.44 -4.37 -0.29
N GLY A 123 18.74 -3.28 -0.99
CA GLY A 123 17.75 -2.57 -1.82
C GLY A 123 17.20 -3.44 -2.96
N ALA A 124 18.09 -4.15 -3.67
CA ALA A 124 17.71 -5.03 -4.78
C ALA A 124 16.82 -6.20 -4.32
N LEU A 125 17.21 -6.91 -3.26
CA LEU A 125 16.44 -8.03 -2.69
C LEU A 125 15.08 -7.55 -2.17
N THR A 126 15.04 -6.43 -1.44
CA THR A 126 13.79 -5.81 -0.97
C THR A 126 12.86 -5.49 -2.15
N THR A 127 13.40 -4.93 -3.24
CA THR A 127 12.61 -4.61 -4.45
C THR A 127 12.04 -5.86 -5.11
N LEU A 128 12.86 -6.91 -5.28
CA LEU A 128 12.41 -8.17 -5.89
C LEU A 128 11.31 -8.86 -5.07
N ILE A 129 11.51 -8.94 -3.75
CA ILE A 129 10.52 -9.52 -2.85
C ILE A 129 9.25 -8.67 -2.83
N MET A 130 9.38 -7.33 -2.82
CA MET A 130 8.23 -6.43 -2.85
C MET A 130 7.42 -6.57 -4.14
N LEU A 131 8.08 -6.67 -5.30
CA LEU A 131 7.41 -6.95 -6.58
C LEU A 131 6.61 -8.25 -6.51
N ALA A 132 7.24 -9.34 -6.07
CA ALA A 132 6.57 -10.64 -5.94
C ALA A 132 5.41 -10.60 -4.95
N SER A 133 5.60 -9.96 -3.80
CA SER A 133 4.61 -9.82 -2.73
C SER A 133 3.38 -9.02 -3.14
N MET A 134 3.56 -8.05 -4.03
CA MET A 134 2.48 -7.16 -4.47
C MET A 134 1.65 -7.75 -5.61
N LEU A 135 2.15 -8.74 -6.37
CA LEU A 135 1.42 -9.29 -7.51
C LEU A 135 0.00 -9.79 -7.16
N PRO A 136 -0.23 -10.56 -6.08
CA PRO A 136 -1.58 -10.99 -5.73
C PRO A 136 -2.51 -9.81 -5.42
N LEU A 137 -2.01 -8.76 -4.76
CA LEU A 137 -2.80 -7.59 -4.40
C LEU A 137 -3.11 -6.70 -5.61
N LEU A 138 -2.18 -6.55 -6.55
CA LEU A 138 -2.43 -5.87 -7.82
C LEU A 138 -3.45 -6.63 -8.67
N ALA A 139 -3.32 -7.96 -8.76
CA ALA A 139 -4.27 -8.83 -9.45
C ALA A 139 -5.67 -8.77 -8.83
N LEU A 140 -5.76 -8.65 -7.51
CA LEU A 140 -7.02 -8.45 -6.79
C LEU A 140 -7.74 -7.18 -7.26
N GLN A 141 -7.04 -6.08 -7.47
CA GLN A 141 -7.65 -4.83 -7.94
C GLN A 141 -8.21 -5.00 -9.37
N ILE A 142 -7.45 -5.67 -10.23
CA ILE A 142 -7.89 -5.97 -11.61
C ILE A 142 -9.14 -6.85 -11.58
N LYS A 143 -9.11 -7.92 -10.77
CA LYS A 143 -10.24 -8.84 -10.58
C LYS A 143 -11.48 -8.11 -10.07
N ALA A 144 -11.32 -7.26 -9.06
CA ALA A 144 -12.44 -6.53 -8.46
C ALA A 144 -13.21 -5.69 -9.49
N VAL A 145 -12.48 -4.98 -10.36
CA VAL A 145 -13.11 -4.22 -11.45
C VAL A 145 -13.69 -5.14 -12.52
N ALA A 146 -12.93 -6.14 -12.95
CA ALA A 146 -13.35 -7.06 -14.01
C ALA A 146 -14.63 -7.83 -13.67
N GLU A 147 -14.72 -8.38 -12.47
CA GLU A 147 -15.92 -9.10 -12.02
C GLU A 147 -17.10 -8.16 -11.71
N SER A 148 -16.83 -6.94 -11.20
CA SER A 148 -17.90 -5.95 -11.03
C SER A 148 -18.58 -5.60 -12.35
N VAL A 149 -17.78 -5.40 -13.41
CA VAL A 149 -18.31 -5.17 -14.77
C VAL A 149 -19.07 -6.39 -15.27
N ALA A 150 -18.53 -7.59 -15.09
CA ALA A 150 -19.18 -8.83 -15.54
C ALA A 150 -20.51 -9.08 -14.81
N ILE A 151 -20.58 -8.77 -13.49
CA ILE A 151 -21.83 -8.89 -12.71
C ILE A 151 -22.87 -7.89 -13.21
N MET A 152 -22.48 -6.65 -13.54
CA MET A 152 -23.41 -5.59 -13.96
C MET A 152 -23.86 -5.73 -15.41
N SER A 153 -23.00 -6.16 -16.31
CA SER A 153 -23.33 -6.30 -17.75
C SER A 153 -23.98 -7.65 -18.09
N GLY A 154 -23.71 -8.68 -17.29
CA GLY A 154 -24.25 -10.04 -17.47
C GLY A 154 -23.57 -10.87 -18.57
N ASP A 155 -22.93 -10.27 -19.55
CA ASP A 155 -22.37 -10.90 -20.76
C ASP A 155 -20.86 -10.67 -20.93
N ALA A 156 -20.25 -9.74 -20.20
CA ALA A 156 -18.82 -9.44 -20.33
C ALA A 156 -17.93 -10.55 -19.75
N GLN A 157 -16.87 -10.88 -20.49
CA GLN A 157 -15.86 -11.83 -20.01
C GLN A 157 -14.87 -11.12 -19.07
N PRO A 158 -14.71 -11.57 -17.82
CA PRO A 158 -13.86 -10.88 -16.85
C PRO A 158 -12.41 -10.69 -17.30
N LEU A 159 -11.85 -11.64 -18.06
CA LEU A 159 -10.47 -11.54 -18.56
C LEU A 159 -10.31 -10.40 -19.57
N ASP A 160 -11.26 -10.23 -20.49
CA ASP A 160 -11.24 -9.16 -21.48
C ASP A 160 -11.41 -7.79 -20.80
N VAL A 161 -12.35 -7.68 -19.85
CA VAL A 161 -12.54 -6.48 -19.03
C VAL A 161 -11.24 -6.11 -18.31
N GLY A 162 -10.58 -7.09 -17.68
CA GLY A 162 -9.31 -6.88 -16.98
C GLY A 162 -8.21 -6.37 -17.90
N LEU A 163 -8.13 -6.88 -19.14
CA LEU A 163 -7.17 -6.43 -20.14
C LEU A 163 -7.39 -4.96 -20.53
N TRP A 164 -8.63 -4.60 -20.87
CA TRP A 164 -8.98 -3.22 -21.24
C TRP A 164 -8.77 -2.25 -20.07
N PHE A 165 -9.13 -2.65 -18.86
CA PHE A 165 -8.87 -1.86 -17.65
C PHE A 165 -7.38 -1.62 -17.44
N CYS A 166 -6.54 -2.66 -17.56
CA CYS A 166 -5.09 -2.55 -17.47
C CYS A 166 -4.50 -1.63 -18.54
N ALA A 167 -5.01 -1.70 -19.78
CA ALA A 167 -4.55 -0.83 -20.87
C ALA A 167 -4.86 0.65 -20.58
N MET A 168 -6.08 0.95 -20.13
CA MET A 168 -6.47 2.30 -19.72
C MET A 168 -5.64 2.81 -18.55
N LEU A 169 -5.43 1.96 -17.54
CA LEU A 169 -4.65 2.30 -16.36
C LEU A 169 -3.18 2.55 -16.71
N ALA A 170 -2.59 1.73 -17.59
CA ALA A 170 -1.22 1.90 -18.05
C ALA A 170 -1.05 3.24 -18.79
N LEU A 171 -1.97 3.57 -19.68
CA LEU A 171 -1.99 4.87 -20.36
C LEU A 171 -2.06 6.02 -19.35
N PHE A 172 -2.98 5.93 -18.39
CA PHE A 172 -3.13 6.93 -17.35
C PHE A 172 -1.87 7.06 -16.48
N ALA A 173 -1.31 5.94 -16.00
CA ALA A 173 -0.12 5.92 -15.15
C ALA A 173 1.13 6.48 -15.88
N ILE A 174 1.25 6.27 -17.18
CA ILE A 174 2.31 6.87 -18.01
C ILE A 174 2.13 8.39 -18.10
N LEU A 175 0.91 8.85 -18.37
CA LEU A 175 0.61 10.28 -18.50
C LEU A 175 0.81 11.01 -17.17
N PHE A 176 0.54 10.34 -16.06
CA PHE A 176 0.60 10.90 -14.71
C PHE A 176 1.99 10.80 -14.09
N GLY A 177 2.57 9.59 -14.09
CA GLY A 177 3.77 9.28 -13.31
C GLY A 177 5.09 9.53 -14.02
N ALA A 178 5.06 9.80 -15.34
CA ALA A 178 6.27 9.98 -16.14
C ALA A 178 6.56 11.44 -16.50
N ARG A 179 6.01 12.40 -15.75
CA ARG A 179 6.26 13.83 -16.01
C ARG A 179 7.60 14.30 -15.47
N HIS A 180 8.05 13.75 -14.34
CA HIS A 180 9.28 14.16 -13.68
C HIS A 180 10.14 12.92 -13.36
N ALA A 181 11.42 12.99 -13.68
CA ALA A 181 12.37 11.89 -13.44
C ALA A 181 13.06 12.00 -12.07
N THR A 182 12.89 13.10 -11.36
CA THR A 182 13.57 13.37 -10.10
C THR A 182 12.72 12.94 -8.91
N ALA A 183 13.30 12.16 -8.00
CA ALA A 183 12.68 11.77 -6.74
C ALA A 183 12.48 12.94 -5.75
N ARG A 184 13.01 14.13 -6.07
CA ARG A 184 12.93 15.33 -5.22
C ARG A 184 11.63 16.10 -5.36
N GLU A 185 10.95 15.99 -6.49
CA GLU A 185 9.72 16.73 -6.74
C GLU A 185 8.53 15.94 -6.17
N LYS A 186 7.84 16.54 -5.21
CA LYS A 186 6.60 16.00 -4.67
C LYS A 186 5.47 16.26 -5.66
N HIS A 187 4.62 15.24 -5.84
CA HIS A 187 3.52 15.29 -6.79
C HIS A 187 2.25 15.79 -6.09
N GLU A 188 2.13 17.11 -5.86
CA GLU A 188 0.95 17.69 -5.21
C GLU A 188 -0.35 17.26 -5.88
N GLY A 189 -0.38 17.18 -7.21
CA GLY A 189 -1.52 16.70 -7.98
C GLY A 189 -1.89 15.25 -7.68
N LEU A 190 -0.91 14.36 -7.51
CA LEU A 190 -1.16 12.96 -7.13
C LEU A 190 -1.81 12.89 -5.74
N VAL A 191 -1.28 13.65 -4.78
CA VAL A 191 -1.81 13.67 -3.40
C VAL A 191 -3.26 14.12 -3.37
N VAL A 192 -3.61 15.20 -4.09
CA VAL A 192 -4.98 15.72 -4.15
C VAL A 192 -5.91 14.77 -4.91
N ALA A 193 -5.47 14.15 -6.00
CA ALA A 193 -6.26 13.16 -6.73
C ALA A 193 -6.57 11.94 -5.86
N MET A 194 -5.59 11.41 -5.15
CA MET A 194 -5.79 10.27 -4.23
C MET A 194 -6.66 10.65 -3.03
N ALA A 195 -6.57 11.88 -2.54
CA ALA A 195 -7.45 12.39 -1.49
C ALA A 195 -8.90 12.46 -1.96
N THR A 196 -9.13 12.99 -3.15
CA THR A 196 -10.47 13.10 -3.74
C THR A 196 -11.07 11.73 -4.01
N GLU A 197 -10.28 10.82 -4.58
CA GLU A 197 -10.68 9.43 -4.80
C GLU A 197 -11.12 8.75 -3.50
N SER A 198 -10.31 8.86 -2.45
CA SER A 198 -10.59 8.23 -1.16
C SER A 198 -11.82 8.83 -0.49
N LEU A 199 -12.05 10.14 -0.63
CA LEU A 199 -13.27 10.77 -0.13
C LEU A 199 -14.52 10.22 -0.84
N ILE A 200 -14.49 10.14 -2.18
CA ILE A 200 -15.59 9.60 -2.98
C ILE A 200 -15.85 8.14 -2.63
N LYS A 201 -14.80 7.32 -2.48
CA LYS A 201 -14.87 5.92 -2.07
C LYS A 201 -15.56 5.74 -0.72
N VAL A 202 -15.14 6.52 0.29
CA VAL A 202 -15.75 6.45 1.64
C VAL A 202 -17.22 6.86 1.57
N VAL A 203 -17.54 7.97 0.90
CA VAL A 203 -18.93 8.44 0.75
C VAL A 203 -19.79 7.41 0.01
N ALA A 204 -19.28 6.83 -1.07
CA ALA A 204 -20.00 5.81 -1.83
C ALA A 204 -20.21 4.53 -0.99
N PHE A 205 -19.21 4.08 -0.26
CA PHE A 205 -19.33 2.88 0.59
C PHE A 205 -20.30 3.09 1.76
N VAL A 206 -20.27 4.27 2.40
CA VAL A 206 -21.28 4.66 3.39
C VAL A 206 -22.67 4.72 2.76
N GLY A 207 -22.78 5.26 1.55
CA GLY A 207 -24.04 5.29 0.79
C GLY A 207 -24.62 3.88 0.57
N VAL A 208 -23.79 2.89 0.23
CA VAL A 208 -24.21 1.49 0.10
C VAL A 208 -24.73 0.95 1.44
N ALA A 209 -24.03 1.23 2.55
CA ALA A 209 -24.50 0.82 3.88
C ALA A 209 -25.81 1.48 4.27
N LEU A 210 -26.02 2.77 3.92
CA LEU A 210 -27.26 3.48 4.15
C LEU A 210 -28.41 2.92 3.30
N ILE A 211 -28.16 2.51 2.06
CA ILE A 211 -29.13 1.77 1.24
C ILE A 211 -29.53 0.47 1.96
N GLY A 212 -28.56 -0.27 2.51
CA GLY A 212 -28.84 -1.47 3.31
C GLY A 212 -29.66 -1.16 4.56
N LEU A 213 -29.26 -0.14 5.33
CA LEU A 213 -29.90 0.20 6.60
C LEU A 213 -31.34 0.72 6.42
N PHE A 214 -31.53 1.66 5.51
CA PHE A 214 -32.85 2.31 5.32
C PHE A 214 -33.68 1.65 4.22
N GLY A 215 -33.08 1.13 3.16
CA GLY A 215 -33.80 0.50 2.07
C GLY A 215 -34.18 -0.95 2.32
N VAL A 216 -33.52 -1.66 3.24
CA VAL A 216 -33.83 -3.04 3.59
C VAL A 216 -34.53 -3.15 4.94
N PHE A 217 -34.05 -2.41 5.94
CA PHE A 217 -34.49 -2.55 7.34
C PHE A 217 -35.36 -1.39 7.84
N ASP A 218 -35.60 -0.36 7.01
CA ASP A 218 -36.34 0.85 7.41
C ASP A 218 -35.70 1.61 8.59
N GLY A 219 -34.40 1.43 8.80
CA GLY A 219 -33.59 2.10 9.81
C GLY A 219 -33.05 1.19 10.90
N PRO A 220 -32.41 1.78 11.94
CA PRO A 220 -31.77 1.01 13.02
C PRO A 220 -32.71 0.10 13.81
N ASP A 221 -33.95 0.55 14.07
CA ASP A 221 -34.95 -0.23 14.81
C ASP A 221 -35.41 -1.46 14.03
N GLY A 222 -35.58 -1.31 12.70
CA GLY A 222 -35.86 -2.46 11.83
C GLY A 222 -34.71 -3.45 11.74
N LEU A 223 -33.46 -2.95 11.69
CA LEU A 223 -32.27 -3.80 11.75
C LEU A 223 -32.21 -4.59 13.07
N ASN A 224 -32.46 -3.94 14.22
CA ASN A 224 -32.48 -4.61 15.51
C ASN A 224 -33.57 -5.70 15.55
N SER A 225 -34.77 -5.37 15.08
CA SER A 225 -35.89 -6.33 15.03
C SER A 225 -35.59 -7.53 14.13
N TRP A 226 -34.89 -7.30 13.01
CA TRP A 226 -34.46 -8.37 12.13
C TRP A 226 -33.38 -9.25 12.78
N LEU A 227 -32.40 -8.66 13.47
CA LEU A 227 -31.36 -9.40 14.19
C LEU A 227 -31.93 -10.22 15.34
N ASP A 228 -32.94 -9.73 16.05
CA ASP A 228 -33.65 -10.49 17.10
C ASP A 228 -34.33 -11.74 16.54
N GLN A 229 -34.83 -11.67 15.29
CA GLN A 229 -35.45 -12.78 14.58
C GLN A 229 -34.43 -13.75 13.97
N HIS A 230 -33.17 -13.31 13.77
CA HIS A 230 -32.08 -14.05 13.13
C HIS A 230 -30.82 -14.10 14.02
N PRO A 231 -30.90 -14.69 15.24
CA PRO A 231 -29.77 -14.68 16.19
C PRO A 231 -28.53 -15.41 15.66
N GLU A 232 -28.71 -16.31 14.68
CA GLU A 232 -27.62 -16.98 13.98
C GLU A 232 -26.73 -15.99 13.20
N MET A 233 -27.24 -14.87 12.76
CA MET A 233 -26.45 -13.84 12.08
C MET A 233 -25.49 -13.12 13.03
N LEU A 234 -25.90 -12.87 14.26
CA LEU A 234 -25.02 -12.37 15.31
C LEU A 234 -24.01 -13.44 15.73
N ALA A 235 -24.47 -14.70 15.88
CA ALA A 235 -23.59 -15.81 16.24
C ALA A 235 -22.47 -16.03 15.21
N ARG A 236 -22.75 -15.85 13.92
CA ARG A 236 -21.73 -15.92 12.85
C ARG A 236 -20.63 -14.87 12.99
N LEU A 237 -20.92 -13.69 13.53
CA LEU A 237 -19.88 -12.68 13.76
C LEU A 237 -18.87 -13.11 14.83
N TYR A 238 -19.31 -13.88 15.83
CA TYR A 238 -18.45 -14.40 16.90
C TYR A 238 -17.67 -15.67 16.51
N PHE A 239 -17.94 -16.20 15.33
CA PHE A 239 -17.14 -17.30 14.81
C PHE A 239 -15.69 -16.83 14.66
N PRO A 240 -14.82 -17.59 14.89
CA PRO A 240 -13.53 -18.03 15.34
C PRO A 240 -12.52 -16.96 15.80
N LEU A 241 -12.85 -16.07 16.69
CA LEU A 241 -11.82 -15.33 17.45
C LEU A 241 -10.90 -16.30 18.26
N GLN A 242 -11.31 -17.56 18.37
CA GLN A 242 -10.62 -18.59 19.17
C GLN A 242 -9.44 -19.25 18.45
N ASP A 243 -9.33 -19.17 17.13
CA ASP A 243 -8.36 -19.96 16.35
C ASP A 243 -6.98 -19.31 16.13
N GLY A 244 -6.67 -18.21 16.82
CA GLY A 244 -5.34 -17.55 16.74
C GLY A 244 -5.08 -16.77 15.44
N THR A 245 -5.93 -16.87 14.42
CA THR A 245 -5.79 -16.16 13.14
C THR A 245 -5.89 -14.64 13.30
N TRP A 246 -6.66 -14.18 14.29
CA TRP A 246 -6.87 -12.77 14.62
C TRP A 246 -5.57 -11.99 14.85
N HIS A 247 -4.67 -12.54 15.68
CA HIS A 247 -3.40 -11.87 16.00
C HIS A 247 -2.49 -11.77 14.78
N SER A 248 -2.44 -12.83 13.97
CA SER A 248 -1.66 -12.84 12.74
C SER A 248 -2.21 -11.85 11.70
N LEU A 249 -3.54 -11.71 11.63
CA LEU A 249 -4.22 -10.72 10.77
C LEU A 249 -3.90 -9.29 11.19
N ILE A 250 -4.09 -8.96 12.49
CA ILE A 250 -3.76 -7.62 13.00
C ILE A 250 -2.31 -7.28 12.70
N LEU A 251 -1.37 -8.22 12.95
CA LEU A 251 0.03 -8.00 12.68
C LEU A 251 0.29 -7.77 11.17
N ALA A 252 -0.32 -8.58 10.30
CA ALA A 252 -0.16 -8.45 8.85
C ALA A 252 -0.67 -7.10 8.35
N PHE A 253 -1.85 -6.66 8.80
CA PHE A 253 -2.41 -5.37 8.39
C PHE A 253 -1.68 -4.19 9.02
N PHE A 254 -1.22 -4.32 10.26
CA PHE A 254 -0.37 -3.32 10.91
C PHE A 254 0.92 -3.09 10.11
N VAL A 255 1.63 -4.16 9.78
CA VAL A 255 2.89 -4.08 9.04
C VAL A 255 2.69 -3.55 7.64
N SER A 256 1.67 -4.05 6.93
CA SER A 256 1.39 -3.66 5.55
C SER A 256 1.13 -2.16 5.40
N ALA A 257 0.50 -1.52 6.40
CA ALA A 257 0.25 -0.09 6.42
C ALA A 257 1.54 0.77 6.48
N VAL A 258 2.67 0.18 6.86
CA VAL A 258 3.98 0.86 6.88
C VAL A 258 4.82 0.50 5.67
N VAL A 259 4.88 -0.81 5.32
CA VAL A 259 5.89 -1.31 4.40
C VAL A 259 5.43 -1.41 2.95
N MET A 260 4.12 -1.48 2.70
CA MET A 260 3.59 -1.57 1.33
C MET A 260 3.99 -0.34 0.50
N PRO A 261 4.38 -0.54 -0.78
CA PRO A 261 4.99 0.52 -1.58
C PRO A 261 4.06 1.72 -1.78
N HIS A 262 2.75 1.53 -1.98
CA HIS A 262 1.78 2.62 -2.09
C HIS A 262 1.62 3.39 -0.78
N MET A 263 1.68 2.70 0.37
CA MET A 263 1.60 3.36 1.68
C MET A 263 2.88 4.08 2.02
N PHE A 264 4.03 3.43 1.84
CA PHE A 264 5.32 4.07 2.07
C PHE A 264 5.48 5.33 1.20
N HIS A 265 5.08 5.24 -0.06
CA HIS A 265 5.13 6.35 -1.00
C HIS A 265 4.26 7.53 -0.54
N MET A 266 2.97 7.28 -0.25
CA MET A 266 2.03 8.33 0.16
C MET A 266 2.33 8.88 1.56
N ALA A 267 2.67 8.01 2.52
CA ALA A 267 2.87 8.43 3.90
C ALA A 267 4.18 9.22 4.10
N PHE A 268 5.23 8.85 3.38
CA PHE A 268 6.56 9.39 3.63
C PHE A 268 7.14 10.16 2.45
N ALA A 269 7.12 9.61 1.22
CA ALA A 269 7.72 10.26 0.08
C ALA A 269 6.92 11.49 -0.38
N GLU A 270 5.59 11.38 -0.45
CA GLU A 270 4.69 12.45 -0.90
C GLU A 270 4.14 13.32 0.25
N ASN A 271 4.61 13.14 1.47
CA ASN A 271 4.17 13.98 2.59
C ASN A 271 4.60 15.44 2.37
N LEU A 272 3.62 16.32 2.18
CA LEU A 272 3.84 17.76 1.95
C LEU A 272 4.08 18.55 3.24
N ASN A 273 3.58 18.04 4.38
CA ASN A 273 3.65 18.71 5.67
C ASN A 273 3.81 17.68 6.80
N PRO A 274 4.99 17.57 7.43
CA PRO A 274 5.21 16.61 8.51
C PRO A 274 4.21 16.74 9.69
N ARG A 275 3.69 17.94 9.95
CA ARG A 275 2.69 18.18 11.00
C ARG A 275 1.35 17.53 10.70
N ALA A 276 1.05 17.26 9.42
CA ALA A 276 -0.18 16.56 9.01
C ALA A 276 -0.25 15.13 9.55
N LEU A 277 0.90 14.53 9.92
CA LEU A 277 0.95 13.23 10.57
C LEU A 277 0.20 13.22 11.93
N ILE A 278 0.21 14.35 12.66
CA ILE A 278 -0.57 14.49 13.90
C ILE A 278 -2.08 14.41 13.62
N THR A 279 -2.53 15.03 12.54
CA THR A 279 -3.94 14.91 12.13
C THR A 279 -4.25 13.49 11.67
N ALA A 280 -3.34 12.87 10.91
CA ALA A 280 -3.52 11.50 10.42
C ALA A 280 -3.58 10.47 11.57
N SER A 281 -2.90 10.70 12.69
CA SER A 281 -2.88 9.75 13.82
C SER A 281 -4.26 9.47 14.44
N TRP A 282 -5.21 10.39 14.32
CA TRP A 282 -6.58 10.20 14.79
C TRP A 282 -7.61 10.16 13.65
N ALA A 283 -7.41 10.93 12.58
CA ALA A 283 -8.41 11.05 11.52
C ALA A 283 -8.44 9.81 10.59
N VAL A 284 -7.29 9.16 10.36
CA VAL A 284 -7.26 7.88 9.61
C VAL A 284 -7.98 6.78 10.38
N PRO A 285 -7.72 6.53 11.69
CA PRO A 285 -8.53 5.60 12.48
C PRO A 285 -10.03 5.91 12.45
N LEU A 286 -10.43 7.18 12.51
CA LEU A 286 -11.84 7.58 12.44
C LEU A 286 -12.47 7.24 11.09
N MET A 287 -11.78 7.52 9.99
CA MET A 287 -12.20 7.14 8.63
C MET A 287 -12.35 5.62 8.50
N LEU A 288 -11.41 4.86 9.02
CA LEU A 288 -11.42 3.40 8.99
C LEU A 288 -12.56 2.82 9.86
N MET A 289 -12.81 3.40 11.02
CA MET A 289 -13.93 3.02 11.88
C MET A 289 -15.27 3.22 11.17
N LEU A 290 -15.43 4.34 10.46
CA LEU A 290 -16.64 4.60 9.67
C LEU A 290 -16.86 3.51 8.60
N MET A 291 -15.81 3.12 7.89
CA MET A 291 -15.89 2.02 6.92
C MET A 291 -16.15 0.67 7.59
N ALA A 292 -15.54 0.40 8.75
CA ALA A 292 -15.71 -0.85 9.48
C ALA A 292 -17.16 -1.09 9.91
N ILE A 293 -17.86 -0.03 10.35
CA ILE A 293 -19.28 -0.10 10.74
C ILE A 293 -20.20 -0.42 9.55
N CYS A 294 -19.84 0.02 8.34
CA CYS A 294 -20.60 -0.26 7.14
C CYS A 294 -20.63 -1.74 6.75
N VAL A 295 -19.55 -2.48 7.04
CA VAL A 295 -19.37 -3.87 6.58
C VAL A 295 -20.49 -4.81 7.07
N PRO A 296 -20.79 -4.95 8.38
CA PRO A 296 -21.84 -5.87 8.84
C PRO A 296 -23.22 -5.45 8.35
N ILE A 297 -23.50 -4.14 8.24
CA ILE A 297 -24.79 -3.65 7.72
C ILE A 297 -24.99 -4.15 6.28
N ILE A 298 -23.97 -4.04 5.44
CA ILE A 298 -24.02 -4.53 4.05
C ILE A 298 -24.20 -6.05 4.01
N VAL A 299 -23.47 -6.79 4.85
CA VAL A 299 -23.61 -8.28 4.93
C VAL A 299 -25.02 -8.67 5.31
N TRP A 300 -25.57 -8.11 6.39
CA TRP A 300 -26.91 -8.44 6.87
C TRP A 300 -28.00 -8.05 5.85
N ALA A 301 -27.88 -6.88 5.24
CA ALA A 301 -28.83 -6.44 4.21
C ALA A 301 -28.77 -7.33 2.96
N ALA A 302 -27.58 -7.77 2.55
CA ALA A 302 -27.44 -8.68 1.42
C ALA A 302 -28.05 -10.07 1.72
N VAL A 303 -27.87 -10.59 2.94
CA VAL A 303 -28.50 -11.84 3.38
C VAL A 303 -30.02 -11.69 3.49
N ALA A 304 -30.51 -10.60 4.08
CA ALA A 304 -31.95 -10.34 4.21
C ALA A 304 -32.67 -10.23 2.84
N LYS A 305 -31.97 -9.79 1.81
CA LYS A 305 -32.49 -9.70 0.42
C LYS A 305 -32.14 -10.89 -0.46
N ASP A 306 -31.54 -11.95 0.10
CA ASP A 306 -31.12 -13.15 -0.63
C ASP A 306 -30.34 -12.79 -1.91
N VAL A 307 -29.25 -12.03 -1.74
CA VAL A 307 -28.42 -11.55 -2.86
C VAL A 307 -27.62 -12.72 -3.42
N ALA A 308 -27.79 -13.00 -4.72
CA ALA A 308 -27.20 -14.16 -5.39
C ALA A 308 -25.74 -13.98 -5.84
N THR A 309 -25.14 -12.78 -5.67
CA THR A 309 -23.73 -12.55 -6.03
C THR A 309 -22.80 -13.24 -5.02
N PRO A 310 -21.54 -13.55 -5.42
CA PRO A 310 -20.53 -14.00 -4.46
C PRO A 310 -20.39 -13.00 -3.29
N ALA A 311 -20.08 -13.51 -2.08
CA ALA A 311 -20.05 -12.70 -0.86
C ALA A 311 -19.11 -11.47 -0.96
N ASP A 312 -17.99 -11.57 -1.67
CA ASP A 312 -17.10 -10.46 -1.94
C ASP A 312 -17.83 -9.29 -2.65
N TYR A 313 -18.87 -9.56 -3.42
CA TYR A 313 -19.64 -8.58 -4.20
C TYR A 313 -21.04 -8.28 -3.62
N PHE A 314 -21.29 -8.60 -2.35
CA PHE A 314 -22.56 -8.29 -1.69
C PHE A 314 -22.90 -6.79 -1.74
N ALA A 315 -21.90 -5.92 -1.60
CA ALA A 315 -22.11 -4.47 -1.74
C ALA A 315 -22.70 -4.10 -3.11
N LEU A 316 -22.20 -4.71 -4.18
CA LEU A 316 -22.68 -4.49 -5.55
C LEU A 316 -24.06 -5.13 -5.76
N GLY A 317 -24.21 -6.41 -5.38
CA GLY A 317 -25.45 -7.15 -5.55
C GLY A 317 -26.62 -6.59 -4.72
N LEU A 318 -26.35 -6.10 -3.51
CA LEU A 318 -27.35 -5.39 -2.69
C LEU A 318 -27.81 -4.10 -3.37
N SER A 319 -26.85 -3.25 -3.76
CA SER A 319 -27.15 -1.95 -4.33
C SER A 319 -27.88 -2.02 -5.66
N SER A 320 -27.61 -3.06 -6.47
CA SER A 320 -28.32 -3.29 -7.74
C SER A 320 -29.80 -3.62 -7.57
N ARG A 321 -30.24 -4.08 -6.39
CA ARG A 321 -31.67 -4.25 -6.07
C ARG A 321 -32.44 -2.92 -5.96
N PHE A 322 -31.70 -1.82 -5.81
CA PHE A 322 -32.26 -0.47 -5.69
C PHE A 322 -32.06 0.37 -6.96
N GLY A 323 -31.91 -0.31 -8.11
CA GLY A 323 -31.80 0.29 -9.44
C GLY A 323 -30.38 0.67 -9.84
N ASP A 324 -30.28 1.26 -11.03
CA ASP A 324 -28.99 1.56 -11.69
C ASP A 324 -28.14 2.55 -10.89
N GLN A 325 -28.74 3.52 -10.23
CA GLN A 325 -28.00 4.49 -9.41
C GLN A 325 -27.34 3.83 -8.20
N GLY A 326 -28.03 2.88 -7.55
CA GLY A 326 -27.44 2.09 -6.47
C GLY A 326 -26.29 1.22 -6.96
N ALA A 327 -26.47 0.51 -8.08
CA ALA A 327 -25.43 -0.31 -8.68
C ALA A 327 -24.19 0.53 -9.04
N LEU A 328 -24.41 1.71 -9.65
CA LEU A 328 -23.32 2.63 -10.02
C LEU A 328 -22.58 3.16 -8.78
N LEU A 329 -23.28 3.45 -7.69
CA LEU A 329 -22.66 3.89 -6.44
C LEU A 329 -21.69 2.83 -5.89
N ALA A 330 -22.12 1.56 -5.82
CA ALA A 330 -21.27 0.46 -5.36
C ALA A 330 -20.12 0.16 -6.33
N TYR A 331 -20.35 0.25 -7.64
CA TYR A 331 -19.32 0.13 -8.64
C TYR A 331 -18.25 1.22 -8.50
N LEU A 332 -18.65 2.49 -8.32
CA LEU A 332 -17.73 3.61 -8.10
C LEU A 332 -16.91 3.44 -6.82
N ALA A 333 -17.49 2.92 -5.73
CA ALA A 333 -16.75 2.62 -4.52
C ALA A 333 -15.62 1.61 -4.77
N GLY A 334 -15.92 0.52 -5.49
CA GLY A 334 -14.95 -0.51 -5.86
C GLY A 334 -13.91 -0.03 -6.86
N LEU A 335 -14.34 0.70 -7.89
CA LEU A 335 -13.46 1.28 -8.91
C LEU A 335 -12.47 2.28 -8.29
N ALA A 336 -12.95 3.17 -7.40
CA ALA A 336 -12.10 4.07 -6.65
C ALA A 336 -11.13 3.32 -5.73
N GLY A 337 -11.58 2.24 -5.09
CA GLY A 337 -10.68 1.39 -4.29
C GLY A 337 -9.57 0.74 -5.12
N ALA A 338 -9.88 0.29 -6.33
CA ALA A 338 -8.93 -0.39 -7.20
C ALA A 338 -7.94 0.56 -7.86
N THR A 339 -8.42 1.68 -8.42
CA THR A 339 -7.61 2.57 -9.27
C THR A 339 -6.49 3.27 -8.51
N GLY A 340 -6.77 3.88 -7.38
CA GLY A 340 -5.75 4.61 -6.62
C GLY A 340 -4.64 3.73 -6.10
N MET A 341 -5.01 2.57 -5.54
CA MET A 341 -4.03 1.59 -5.08
C MET A 341 -3.15 1.11 -6.24
N LEU A 342 -3.74 0.72 -7.39
CA LEU A 342 -2.99 0.29 -8.57
C LEU A 342 -2.04 1.36 -9.09
N ILE A 343 -2.52 2.62 -9.22
CA ILE A 343 -1.71 3.73 -9.71
C ILE A 343 -0.50 3.95 -8.80
N VAL A 344 -0.74 4.17 -7.51
CA VAL A 344 0.34 4.52 -6.56
C VAL A 344 1.30 3.36 -6.37
N ALA A 345 0.80 2.12 -6.24
CA ALA A 345 1.65 0.94 -6.12
C ALA A 345 2.54 0.72 -7.35
N THR A 346 1.98 0.89 -8.55
CA THR A 346 2.74 0.76 -9.80
C THR A 346 3.81 1.85 -9.92
N LEU A 347 3.50 3.09 -9.55
CA LEU A 347 4.46 4.19 -9.54
C LEU A 347 5.60 3.95 -8.56
N ALA A 348 5.27 3.50 -7.35
CA ALA A 348 6.27 3.19 -6.32
C ALA A 348 7.15 2.00 -6.73
N LEU A 349 6.56 0.89 -7.21
CA LEU A 349 7.28 -0.30 -7.65
C LEU A 349 8.15 -0.03 -8.87
N SER A 350 7.67 0.76 -9.84
CA SER A 350 8.49 1.15 -11.00
C SER A 350 9.68 2.00 -10.59
N GLY A 351 9.52 2.90 -9.62
CA GLY A 351 10.62 3.68 -9.04
C GLY A 351 11.64 2.81 -8.33
N MET A 352 11.18 1.89 -7.46
CA MET A 352 12.06 0.93 -6.77
C MET A 352 12.84 0.07 -7.76
N THR A 353 12.18 -0.45 -8.79
CA THR A 353 12.80 -1.28 -9.84
C THR A 353 13.84 -0.50 -10.63
N LEU A 354 13.51 0.75 -10.98
CA LEU A 354 14.43 1.64 -11.68
C LEU A 354 15.71 1.89 -10.86
N HIS A 355 15.56 2.24 -9.58
CA HIS A 355 16.68 2.65 -8.73
C HIS A 355 17.54 1.47 -8.26
N HIS A 356 16.93 0.35 -7.89
CA HIS A 356 17.65 -0.77 -7.26
C HIS A 356 18.01 -1.91 -8.20
N LEU A 357 17.29 -2.07 -9.32
CA LEU A 357 17.56 -3.15 -10.26
C LEU A 357 18.15 -2.63 -11.57
N LEU A 358 17.56 -1.59 -12.18
CA LEU A 358 17.95 -1.19 -13.54
C LEU A 358 19.16 -0.25 -13.56
N LEU A 359 19.16 0.81 -12.73
CA LEU A 359 20.27 1.79 -12.67
C LEU A 359 21.64 1.17 -12.27
N PRO A 360 21.72 0.22 -11.31
CA PRO A 360 23.00 -0.39 -10.97
C PRO A 360 23.62 -1.25 -12.09
N LEU A 361 22.78 -1.74 -13.02
CA LEU A 361 23.23 -2.57 -14.14
C LEU A 361 23.70 -1.74 -15.34
N ARG A 362 23.34 -0.47 -15.39
CA ARG A 362 23.69 0.42 -16.51
C ARG A 362 24.82 1.37 -16.13
N ARG A 363 25.80 1.49 -17.02
CA ARG A 363 26.81 2.56 -16.98
C ARG A 363 26.41 3.62 -18.01
N PRO A 364 26.04 4.86 -17.58
CA PRO A 364 25.74 5.96 -18.52
C PRO A 364 26.95 6.21 -19.43
N GLN A 365 26.71 6.38 -20.72
CA GLN A 365 27.76 6.76 -21.66
C GLN A 365 27.89 8.28 -21.72
N PRO A 366 29.12 8.82 -21.91
CA PRO A 366 29.30 10.25 -22.10
C PRO A 366 28.50 10.75 -23.32
N GLY A 367 27.67 11.79 -23.12
CA GLY A 367 26.83 12.37 -24.18
C GLY A 367 25.42 11.80 -24.28
N GLU A 368 25.05 10.79 -23.52
CA GLU A 368 23.63 10.34 -23.45
C GLU A 368 22.77 11.29 -22.61
N ASP A 369 21.55 11.55 -23.08
CA ASP A 369 20.51 12.22 -22.31
C ASP A 369 19.93 11.25 -21.28
N LEU A 370 20.58 11.20 -20.09
CA LEU A 370 20.20 10.34 -18.98
C LEU A 370 18.77 10.62 -18.51
N TYR A 371 18.33 11.89 -18.53
CA TYR A 371 17.00 12.28 -18.08
C TYR A 371 15.90 11.66 -18.97
N ARG A 372 16.08 11.78 -20.28
CA ARG A 372 15.15 11.19 -21.25
C ARG A 372 15.09 9.66 -21.14
N TRP A 373 16.25 9.04 -20.92
CA TRP A 373 16.31 7.59 -20.72
C TRP A 373 15.59 7.17 -19.44
N LEU A 374 15.77 7.87 -18.31
CA LEU A 374 15.08 7.60 -17.04
C LEU A 374 13.56 7.68 -17.20
N LEU A 375 13.06 8.69 -17.91
CA LEU A 375 11.64 8.82 -18.20
C LEU A 375 11.10 7.64 -19.01
N TRP A 376 11.82 7.23 -20.05
CA TRP A 376 11.42 6.07 -20.86
C TRP A 376 11.48 4.75 -20.09
N ALA A 377 12.55 4.54 -19.35
CA ALA A 377 12.70 3.36 -18.49
C ALA A 377 11.55 3.27 -17.48
N ARG A 378 11.19 4.39 -16.83
CA ARG A 378 10.06 4.44 -15.89
C ARG A 378 8.73 4.09 -16.58
N ARG A 379 8.47 4.59 -17.78
CA ARG A 379 7.27 4.26 -18.57
C ARG A 379 7.19 2.76 -18.87
N VAL A 380 8.28 2.17 -19.34
CA VAL A 380 8.37 0.75 -19.63
C VAL A 380 8.15 -0.08 -18.37
N LEU A 381 8.74 0.33 -17.24
CA LEU A 381 8.55 -0.37 -15.96
C LEU A 381 7.11 -0.26 -15.44
N ILE A 382 6.43 0.87 -15.62
CA ILE A 382 5.00 1.01 -15.28
C ILE A 382 4.18 0.00 -16.08
N VAL A 383 4.35 -0.06 -17.39
CA VAL A 383 3.67 -1.04 -18.24
C VAL A 383 4.02 -2.47 -17.83
N GLY A 384 5.31 -2.72 -17.54
CA GLY A 384 5.79 -4.04 -17.11
C GLY A 384 5.15 -4.52 -15.80
N VAL A 385 5.02 -3.65 -14.79
CA VAL A 385 4.36 -4.00 -13.51
C VAL A 385 2.88 -4.30 -13.73
N ILE A 386 2.16 -3.48 -14.51
CA ILE A 386 0.74 -3.71 -14.82
C ILE A 386 0.56 -5.00 -15.63
N ALA A 387 1.43 -5.25 -16.62
CA ALA A 387 1.40 -6.48 -17.40
C ALA A 387 1.65 -7.72 -16.54
N LEU A 388 2.61 -7.68 -15.62
CA LEU A 388 2.87 -8.77 -14.67
C LEU A 388 1.66 -9.00 -13.75
N ALA A 389 1.01 -7.94 -13.28
CA ALA A 389 -0.20 -8.03 -12.47
C ALA A 389 -1.37 -8.66 -13.27
N TYR A 390 -1.55 -8.28 -14.54
CA TYR A 390 -2.55 -8.89 -15.41
C TYR A 390 -2.24 -10.36 -15.70
N LEU A 391 -0.99 -10.71 -15.97
CA LEU A 391 -0.56 -12.09 -16.17
C LEU A 391 -0.84 -12.95 -14.93
N PHE A 392 -0.53 -12.42 -13.74
CA PHE A 392 -0.86 -13.11 -12.49
C PHE A 392 -2.37 -13.25 -12.32
N TYR A 393 -3.16 -12.22 -12.63
CA TYR A 393 -4.62 -12.27 -12.60
C TYR A 393 -5.15 -13.34 -13.56
N SER A 394 -4.71 -13.34 -14.81
CA SER A 394 -5.20 -14.26 -15.85
C SER A 394 -4.82 -15.72 -15.60
N TRP A 395 -3.67 -15.96 -14.97
CA TRP A 395 -3.19 -17.31 -14.68
C TRP A 395 -3.79 -17.89 -13.40
N VAL A 396 -3.88 -17.09 -12.36
CA VAL A 396 -4.13 -17.52 -10.98
C VAL A 396 -5.27 -16.74 -10.35
N GLY A 397 -5.21 -15.41 -10.45
CA GLY A 397 -6.07 -14.51 -9.69
C GLY A 397 -7.55 -14.72 -9.95
N HIS A 398 -7.94 -15.06 -11.19
CA HIS A 398 -9.34 -15.30 -11.55
C HIS A 398 -9.97 -16.50 -10.83
N ARG A 399 -9.16 -17.46 -10.35
CA ARG A 399 -9.64 -18.69 -9.65
C ARG A 399 -9.79 -18.51 -8.14
N HIS A 400 -9.23 -17.46 -7.56
CA HIS A 400 -9.19 -17.24 -6.13
C HIS A 400 -10.10 -16.08 -5.72
N SER A 401 -10.67 -16.11 -4.51
CA SER A 401 -11.45 -15.01 -3.95
C SER A 401 -10.58 -13.76 -3.74
N LEU A 402 -11.20 -12.59 -3.66
CA LEU A 402 -10.50 -11.34 -3.32
C LEU A 402 -9.83 -11.46 -1.94
N THR A 403 -10.50 -12.10 -1.00
CA THR A 403 -9.97 -12.40 0.33
C THR A 403 -8.65 -13.16 0.27
N SER A 404 -8.60 -14.26 -0.50
CA SER A 404 -7.40 -15.12 -0.61
C SER A 404 -6.21 -14.38 -1.22
N LEU A 405 -6.44 -13.62 -2.29
CA LEU A 405 -5.40 -12.81 -2.94
C LEU A 405 -4.84 -11.74 -1.99
N GLY A 406 -5.73 -11.11 -1.21
CA GLY A 406 -5.32 -10.14 -0.19
C GLY A 406 -4.44 -10.76 0.88
N VAL A 407 -4.87 -11.88 1.49
CA VAL A 407 -4.12 -12.60 2.53
C VAL A 407 -2.72 -13.00 2.04
N MET A 408 -2.60 -13.53 0.81
CA MET A 408 -1.30 -13.86 0.22
C MET A 408 -0.34 -12.67 0.26
N SER A 409 -0.80 -11.50 -0.16
CA SER A 409 0.01 -10.30 -0.24
C SER A 409 0.34 -9.71 1.14
N PHE A 410 -0.65 -9.65 2.04
CA PHE A 410 -0.45 -9.12 3.40
C PHE A 410 0.52 -9.99 4.21
N VAL A 411 0.44 -11.32 4.09
CA VAL A 411 1.41 -12.24 4.73
C VAL A 411 2.82 -12.02 4.20
N ALA A 412 2.98 -11.77 2.89
CA ALA A 412 4.29 -11.49 2.32
C ALA A 412 4.95 -10.25 2.92
N THR A 413 4.17 -9.21 3.26
CA THR A 413 4.72 -7.97 3.82
C THR A 413 5.32 -8.15 5.20
N LEU A 414 4.92 -9.19 5.95
CA LEU A 414 5.49 -9.51 7.25
C LEU A 414 7.01 -9.79 7.18
N GLN A 415 7.52 -10.18 6.02
CA GLN A 415 8.96 -10.44 5.84
C GLN A 415 9.83 -9.20 6.03
N PHE A 416 9.27 -8.01 5.90
CA PHE A 416 10.02 -6.77 6.10
C PHE A 416 10.10 -6.33 7.57
N VAL A 417 9.35 -6.97 8.48
CA VAL A 417 9.29 -6.62 9.92
C VAL A 417 10.66 -6.70 10.59
N PRO A 418 11.40 -7.82 10.53
CA PRO A 418 12.68 -7.90 11.22
C PRO A 418 13.67 -6.83 10.73
N GLY A 419 13.70 -6.58 9.41
CA GLY A 419 14.51 -5.52 8.82
C GLY A 419 14.11 -4.12 9.30
N LEU A 420 12.81 -3.83 9.43
CA LEU A 420 12.31 -2.55 9.92
C LEU A 420 12.61 -2.35 11.40
N ILE A 421 12.40 -3.37 12.24
CA ILE A 421 12.79 -3.36 13.66
C ILE A 421 14.30 -3.15 13.79
N GLY A 422 15.11 -3.86 13.00
CA GLY A 422 16.56 -3.68 12.96
C GLY A 422 16.98 -2.29 12.50
N THR A 423 16.17 -1.63 11.68
CA THR A 423 16.44 -0.26 11.24
C THR A 423 16.22 0.75 12.36
N LEU A 424 15.13 0.65 13.10
CA LEU A 424 14.70 1.68 14.06
C LEU A 424 15.15 1.40 15.50
N PHE A 425 15.21 0.13 15.91
CA PHE A 425 15.32 -0.24 17.33
C PHE A 425 16.54 -1.13 17.65
N TRP A 426 17.21 -1.71 16.64
CA TRP A 426 18.33 -2.59 16.89
C TRP A 426 19.58 -2.24 16.07
N PRO A 427 20.47 -1.38 16.59
CA PRO A 427 21.71 -0.98 15.92
C PRO A 427 22.68 -2.16 15.61
N GLY A 428 22.59 -3.25 16.37
CA GLY A 428 23.42 -4.46 16.17
C GLY A 428 23.10 -5.29 14.93
N GLY A 429 21.90 -5.08 14.33
CA GLY A 429 21.54 -5.77 13.09
C GLY A 429 22.42 -5.35 11.92
N ASN A 430 22.88 -6.31 11.11
CA ASN A 430 23.76 -6.07 9.98
C ASN A 430 23.22 -6.58 8.64
N ARG A 431 23.88 -6.17 7.53
CA ARG A 431 23.44 -6.49 6.16
C ARG A 431 23.34 -7.99 5.89
N ARG A 432 24.29 -8.80 6.42
CA ARG A 432 24.31 -10.26 6.17
C ARG A 432 23.13 -10.92 6.84
N GLY A 433 22.85 -10.54 8.09
CA GLY A 433 21.67 -11.01 8.80
C GLY A 433 20.37 -10.61 8.12
N MET A 434 20.25 -9.34 7.73
CA MET A 434 19.06 -8.84 7.01
C MET A 434 18.80 -9.59 5.71
N LEU A 435 19.82 -9.82 4.88
CA LEU A 435 19.69 -10.56 3.63
C LEU A 435 19.32 -12.03 3.86
N ALA A 436 19.97 -12.70 4.81
CA ALA A 436 19.71 -14.09 5.15
C ALA A 436 18.30 -14.29 5.69
N GLY A 437 17.87 -13.44 6.64
CA GLY A 437 16.54 -13.50 7.23
C GLY A 437 15.45 -13.23 6.19
N LEU A 438 15.58 -12.13 5.45
CA LEU A 438 14.60 -11.74 4.44
C LEU A 438 14.43 -12.80 3.34
N LEU A 439 15.54 -13.39 2.87
CA LEU A 439 15.51 -14.47 1.87
C LEU A 439 14.82 -15.72 2.42
N ALA A 440 15.17 -16.14 3.64
CA ALA A 440 14.59 -17.34 4.24
C ALA A 440 13.08 -17.20 4.47
N GLY A 441 12.64 -16.07 5.05
CA GLY A 441 11.22 -15.82 5.25
C GLY A 441 10.44 -15.75 3.93
N PHE A 442 11.00 -15.10 2.91
CA PHE A 442 10.41 -15.06 1.58
C PHE A 442 10.31 -16.45 0.93
N LEU A 443 11.33 -17.28 1.04
CA LEU A 443 11.30 -18.63 0.50
C LEU A 443 10.23 -19.49 1.18
N ILE A 444 10.06 -19.39 2.50
CA ILE A 444 9.00 -20.10 3.21
C ILE A 444 7.63 -19.66 2.72
N TRP A 445 7.39 -18.35 2.62
CA TRP A 445 6.13 -17.80 2.07
C TRP A 445 5.88 -18.28 0.63
N LEU A 446 6.89 -18.21 -0.23
CA LEU A 446 6.78 -18.61 -1.63
C LEU A 446 6.48 -20.11 -1.77
N LEU A 447 7.26 -20.94 -1.08
CA LEU A 447 7.19 -22.40 -1.21
C LEU A 447 5.97 -23.01 -0.49
N MET A 448 5.56 -22.44 0.65
CA MET A 448 4.50 -23.04 1.47
C MET A 448 3.13 -22.39 1.27
N LEU A 449 3.06 -21.13 0.82
CA LEU A 449 1.78 -20.45 0.58
C LEU A 449 1.51 -20.25 -0.92
N VAL A 450 2.44 -19.65 -1.66
CA VAL A 450 2.17 -19.25 -3.04
C VAL A 450 2.19 -20.43 -4.00
N LEU A 451 3.30 -21.17 -4.07
CA LEU A 451 3.44 -22.27 -5.04
C LEU A 451 2.36 -23.35 -4.92
N PRO A 452 1.96 -23.81 -3.71
CA PRO A 452 0.86 -24.76 -3.60
C PRO A 452 -0.49 -24.19 -4.03
N THR A 453 -0.68 -22.86 -3.90
CA THR A 453 -1.89 -22.19 -4.38
C THR A 453 -1.91 -22.06 -5.90
N LEU A 454 -0.75 -21.89 -6.53
CA LEU A 454 -0.63 -21.84 -7.99
C LEU A 454 -0.86 -23.19 -8.67
N ASN A 455 -0.44 -24.28 -8.03
CA ASN A 455 -0.52 -25.61 -8.59
C ASN A 455 -0.93 -26.64 -7.53
N THR A 456 -2.20 -27.03 -7.57
CA THR A 456 -2.77 -28.03 -6.64
C THR A 456 -2.15 -29.43 -6.78
N SER A 457 -1.44 -29.71 -7.87
CA SER A 457 -0.73 -30.98 -8.09
C SER A 457 0.69 -31.01 -7.51
N LEU A 458 1.26 -29.86 -7.14
CA LEU A 458 2.54 -29.77 -6.44
C LEU A 458 2.32 -30.01 -4.94
N HIS A 459 1.94 -31.22 -4.57
CA HIS A 459 1.96 -31.64 -3.19
C HIS A 459 3.42 -31.79 -2.75
N TRP A 460 3.96 -30.79 -2.06
CA TRP A 460 5.24 -30.88 -1.38
C TRP A 460 5.09 -31.76 -0.13
N THR A 461 4.68 -33.01 -0.37
CA THR A 461 4.53 -34.02 0.67
C THR A 461 5.85 -34.26 1.42
N GLY A 462 6.99 -34.15 0.73
CA GLY A 462 8.29 -34.41 1.34
C GLY A 462 8.73 -33.40 2.40
N LEU A 463 8.51 -32.08 2.22
CA LEU A 463 8.93 -31.07 3.22
C LEU A 463 7.92 -30.97 4.37
N SER A 464 6.62 -31.09 4.06
CA SER A 464 5.57 -31.11 5.07
C SER A 464 5.62 -32.37 5.93
N GLU A 465 5.94 -33.53 5.37
CA GLU A 465 6.18 -34.76 6.10
C GLU A 465 7.43 -34.70 6.96
N LEU A 466 8.52 -34.12 6.43
CA LEU A 466 9.78 -33.93 7.18
C LEU A 466 9.57 -33.02 8.40
N LEU A 467 8.70 -32.00 8.30
CA LEU A 467 8.40 -31.08 9.38
C LEU A 467 7.20 -31.52 10.24
N GLY A 468 6.61 -32.69 9.97
CA GLY A 468 5.43 -33.21 10.69
C GLY A 468 4.17 -32.34 10.48
N LEU A 469 4.15 -31.47 9.46
CA LEU A 469 3.08 -30.53 9.20
C LEU A 469 2.14 -31.11 8.14
N ARG A 470 0.96 -31.57 8.56
CA ARG A 470 -0.10 -31.99 7.65
C ARG A 470 -0.92 -30.77 7.23
N PHE A 471 -0.56 -30.15 6.12
CA PHE A 471 -1.32 -29.04 5.56
C PHE A 471 -2.50 -29.57 4.74
N ALA A 472 -3.71 -29.46 5.28
CA ALA A 472 -4.94 -29.80 4.55
C ALA A 472 -5.15 -28.85 3.36
N SER A 473 -4.84 -27.56 3.54
CA SER A 473 -4.83 -26.53 2.48
C SER A 473 -3.92 -25.37 2.92
N PRO A 474 -3.07 -24.82 2.05
CA PRO A 474 -2.21 -23.68 2.39
C PRO A 474 -3.00 -22.46 2.84
N LEU A 475 -4.17 -22.21 2.23
CA LEU A 475 -5.03 -21.08 2.55
C LEU A 475 -5.80 -21.24 3.87
N THR A 476 -5.99 -22.44 4.39
CA THR A 476 -6.58 -22.65 5.72
C THR A 476 -5.56 -22.50 6.84
N GLN A 477 -4.28 -22.67 6.53
CA GLN A 477 -3.17 -22.62 7.51
C GLN A 477 -2.22 -21.44 7.26
N TRP A 478 -2.67 -20.44 6.52
CA TRP A 478 -1.84 -19.26 6.18
C TRP A 478 -1.24 -18.58 7.41
N HIS A 479 -1.93 -18.57 8.55
CA HIS A 479 -1.45 -17.97 9.80
C HIS A 479 -0.21 -18.68 10.36
N THR A 480 -0.19 -20.01 10.32
CA THR A 480 0.98 -20.81 10.73
C THR A 480 2.17 -20.55 9.81
N ILE A 481 1.93 -20.50 8.48
CA ILE A 481 2.95 -20.17 7.49
C ILE A 481 3.48 -18.76 7.70
N ALA A 482 2.59 -17.81 7.99
CA ALA A 482 2.97 -16.43 8.29
C ALA A 482 3.91 -16.35 9.51
N LEU A 483 3.53 -16.97 10.61
CA LEU A 483 4.33 -16.98 11.84
C LEU A 483 5.67 -17.70 11.64
N MET A 484 5.68 -18.86 10.98
CA MET A 484 6.90 -19.61 10.68
C MET A 484 7.86 -18.79 9.80
N SER A 485 7.34 -18.13 8.77
CA SER A 485 8.16 -17.34 7.86
C SER A 485 8.78 -16.13 8.54
N VAL A 486 8.02 -15.40 9.36
CA VAL A 486 8.52 -14.24 10.12
C VAL A 486 9.48 -14.67 11.22
N ALA A 487 9.17 -15.73 11.95
CA ALA A 487 10.04 -16.27 13.01
C ALA A 487 11.39 -16.73 12.42
N SER A 488 11.37 -17.50 11.33
CA SER A 488 12.59 -17.93 10.64
C SER A 488 13.42 -16.76 10.14
N ASN A 489 12.75 -15.74 9.56
CA ASN A 489 13.39 -14.50 9.16
C ASN A 489 14.05 -13.80 10.35
N GLY A 490 13.31 -13.56 11.43
CA GLY A 490 13.81 -12.87 12.62
C GLY A 490 14.96 -13.62 13.31
N ILE A 491 14.84 -14.95 13.46
CA ILE A 491 15.88 -15.79 14.05
C ILE A 491 17.16 -15.74 13.20
N LEU A 492 17.07 -15.94 11.88
CA LEU A 492 18.23 -15.88 11.00
C LEU A 492 18.83 -14.50 10.95
N PHE A 493 18.00 -13.45 10.90
CA PHE A 493 18.49 -12.07 10.99
C PHE A 493 19.29 -11.86 12.28
N ALA A 494 18.77 -12.29 13.43
CA ALA A 494 19.46 -12.14 14.71
C ALA A 494 20.73 -12.99 14.79
N VAL A 495 20.65 -14.29 14.51
CA VAL A 495 21.79 -15.20 14.62
C VAL A 495 22.93 -14.79 13.68
N VAL A 496 22.62 -14.53 12.40
CA VAL A 496 23.67 -14.15 11.44
C VAL A 496 24.26 -12.77 11.78
N SER A 497 23.45 -11.83 12.30
CA SER A 497 23.97 -10.53 12.76
C SER A 497 24.92 -10.66 13.94
N LEU A 498 24.65 -11.57 14.88
CA LEU A 498 25.47 -11.77 16.07
C LEU A 498 26.81 -12.48 15.75
N ILE A 499 26.83 -13.38 14.76
CA ILE A 499 28.05 -14.14 14.41
C ILE A 499 28.89 -13.45 13.32
N THR A 500 28.41 -12.35 12.72
CA THR A 500 29.13 -11.64 11.66
C THR A 500 29.51 -10.23 12.07
N THR A 501 30.65 -9.76 11.56
CA THR A 501 31.17 -8.43 11.87
C THR A 501 30.45 -7.35 11.05
N THR A 502 30.20 -6.22 11.69
CA THR A 502 29.59 -5.02 11.09
C THR A 502 30.69 -4.03 10.69
N SER A 503 30.61 -3.44 9.50
CA SER A 503 31.54 -2.39 9.08
C SER A 503 31.27 -1.07 9.80
N SER A 504 32.29 -0.19 9.92
CA SER A 504 32.15 1.13 10.54
C SER A 504 31.08 1.99 9.84
N ALA A 505 31.03 1.96 8.50
CA ALA A 505 30.03 2.68 7.72
C ALA A 505 28.59 2.20 8.00
N GLU A 506 28.42 0.90 8.19
CA GLU A 506 27.12 0.30 8.52
C GLU A 506 26.71 0.64 9.97
N GLN A 507 27.69 0.68 10.88
CA GLN A 507 27.47 1.04 12.27
C GLN A 507 27.06 2.51 12.42
N ASN A 508 27.70 3.42 11.69
CA ASN A 508 27.31 4.83 11.64
C ASN A 508 25.89 5.01 11.08
N ALA A 509 25.56 4.30 9.99
CA ALA A 509 24.19 4.32 9.45
C ALA A 509 23.16 3.76 10.44
N ALA A 510 23.54 2.74 11.22
CA ALA A 510 22.69 2.18 12.26
C ALA A 510 22.36 3.20 13.37
N GLN A 511 23.38 3.91 13.85
CA GLN A 511 23.21 4.96 14.85
C GLN A 511 22.34 6.10 14.33
N THR A 512 22.53 6.50 13.07
CA THR A 512 21.73 7.53 12.41
C THR A 512 20.24 7.17 12.32
N CYS A 513 19.93 5.88 12.08
CA CYS A 513 18.55 5.39 11.95
C CYS A 513 17.88 5.09 13.29
N ALA A 514 18.63 4.95 14.38
CA ALA A 514 18.09 4.57 15.68
C ALA A 514 17.12 5.63 16.23
N VAL A 515 15.95 5.18 16.74
CA VAL A 515 14.90 6.07 17.27
C VAL A 515 15.43 6.98 18.36
N ASP A 516 16.35 6.51 19.20
CA ASP A 516 16.92 7.30 20.26
C ASP A 516 17.75 8.50 19.75
N SER A 517 18.47 8.34 18.65
CA SER A 517 19.17 9.43 17.98
C SER A 517 18.21 10.41 17.30
N LEU A 518 17.11 9.90 16.74
CA LEU A 518 16.10 10.71 16.06
C LEU A 518 15.22 11.52 17.05
N ARG A 519 15.06 11.06 18.29
CA ARG A 519 14.31 11.77 19.33
C ARG A 519 15.12 12.86 20.01
N ARG A 520 16.44 12.73 20.06
CA ARG A 520 17.30 13.81 20.55
C ARG A 520 17.26 14.90 19.50
N PRO A 521 16.90 16.17 19.83
CA PRO A 521 17.17 17.28 18.94
C PRO A 521 18.68 17.21 18.68
N TYR A 522 19.07 16.99 17.44
CA TYR A 522 20.45 17.16 17.05
C TYR A 522 20.78 18.62 17.34
N ARG A 523 21.39 18.87 18.47
CA ARG A 523 22.31 19.98 18.57
C ARG A 523 23.54 19.51 17.78
N TRP A 524 23.49 19.74 16.48
CA TRP A 524 24.71 20.01 15.77
C TRP A 524 25.17 21.34 16.36
N GLU A 525 25.96 21.27 17.42
CA GLU A 525 26.96 22.29 17.59
C GLU A 525 27.87 22.07 16.39
N LEU A 526 27.55 22.75 15.29
CA LEU A 526 28.54 23.06 14.30
C LEU A 526 29.60 23.80 15.10
N GLU A 527 30.78 23.21 15.29
CA GLU A 527 31.96 23.91 15.75
C GLU A 527 32.45 24.85 14.64
N ALA A 528 31.56 25.62 14.06
CA ALA A 528 31.85 26.66 13.10
C ALA A 528 31.57 27.98 13.82
N ASP A 529 32.62 28.68 14.18
CA ASP A 529 32.51 29.96 14.89
C ASP A 529 31.97 31.07 13.98
N ASP A 530 32.06 30.90 12.65
CA ASP A 530 31.57 31.86 11.65
C ASP A 530 31.23 31.17 10.31
N VAL A 531 30.66 31.96 9.37
CA VAL A 531 30.28 31.50 8.01
C VAL A 531 31.50 31.03 7.22
N ASP A 532 32.68 31.61 7.43
CA ASP A 532 33.89 31.21 6.70
C ASP A 532 34.44 29.88 7.19
N ASP A 533 34.25 29.54 8.46
CA ASP A 533 34.55 28.23 9.03
C ASP A 533 33.62 27.15 8.49
N PHE A 534 32.35 27.51 8.32
CA PHE A 534 31.36 26.66 7.69
C PHE A 534 31.69 26.40 6.21
N ILE A 535 32.10 27.43 5.45
CA ILE A 535 32.57 27.30 4.06
C ILE A 535 33.80 26.40 4.00
N ARG A 536 34.76 26.55 4.91
CA ARG A 536 35.97 25.70 4.98
C ARG A 536 35.63 24.22 5.22
N SER A 537 34.70 23.95 6.11
CA SER A 537 34.22 22.60 6.40
C SER A 537 33.54 21.95 5.21
N LEU A 538 32.75 22.72 4.45
CA LEU A 538 32.08 22.27 3.21
C LEU A 538 33.02 22.21 2.01
N ALA A 539 34.12 22.95 2.01
CA ALA A 539 35.08 22.96 0.91
C ALA A 539 35.78 21.61 0.71
N GLN A 540 35.90 20.82 1.76
CA GLN A 540 36.52 19.50 1.69
C GLN A 540 35.72 18.50 0.82
N PRO A 541 34.36 18.34 0.98
CA PRO A 541 33.56 17.45 0.14
C PRO A 541 33.11 18.06 -1.20
N LEU A 542 32.92 19.38 -1.29
CA LEU A 542 32.30 20.06 -2.44
C LEU A 542 33.28 20.83 -3.34
N GLY A 543 34.51 21.06 -2.85
CA GLY A 543 35.45 22.02 -3.45
C GLY A 543 35.17 23.48 -3.02
N ALA A 544 36.22 24.27 -2.86
CA ALA A 544 36.14 25.62 -2.27
C ALA A 544 35.15 26.56 -2.99
N VAL A 545 35.21 26.60 -4.32
CA VAL A 545 34.36 27.51 -5.13
C VAL A 545 32.87 27.11 -5.06
N THR A 546 32.59 25.82 -5.05
CA THR A 546 31.20 25.32 -4.96
C THR A 546 30.63 25.54 -3.57
N ALA A 547 31.42 25.28 -2.52
CA ALA A 547 31.00 25.50 -1.13
C ALA A 547 30.68 26.96 -0.85
N GLU A 548 31.53 27.88 -1.31
CA GLU A 548 31.31 29.32 -1.15
C GLU A 548 30.03 29.79 -1.86
N ARG A 549 29.82 29.36 -3.09
CA ARG A 549 28.64 29.71 -3.87
C ARG A 549 27.33 29.18 -3.24
N GLU A 550 27.30 27.96 -2.81
CA GLU A 550 26.11 27.35 -2.19
C GLU A 550 25.77 27.98 -0.84
N VAL A 551 26.78 28.33 -0.04
CA VAL A 551 26.58 29.02 1.24
C VAL A 551 26.09 30.46 1.00
N GLU A 552 26.65 31.19 0.02
CA GLU A 552 26.16 32.53 -0.31
C GLU A 552 24.71 32.53 -0.82
N LEU A 553 24.30 31.51 -1.61
CA LEU A 553 22.92 31.33 -2.04
C LEU A 553 22.01 31.05 -0.84
N ALA A 554 22.41 30.17 0.06
CA ALA A 554 21.65 29.86 1.26
C ALA A 554 21.49 31.07 2.21
N LEU A 555 22.54 31.84 2.42
CA LEU A 555 22.49 33.08 3.20
C LEU A 555 21.52 34.10 2.58
N ARG A 556 21.53 34.25 1.26
CA ARG A 556 20.63 35.11 0.53
C ARG A 556 19.17 34.69 0.66
N ASP A 557 18.90 33.40 0.53
CA ASP A 557 17.56 32.82 0.65
C ASP A 557 17.01 32.92 2.09
N LEU A 558 17.88 32.89 3.08
CA LEU A 558 17.53 33.04 4.50
C LEU A 558 17.51 34.50 4.95
N GLY A 559 17.96 35.45 4.14
CA GLY A 559 18.07 36.88 4.48
C GLY A 559 19.14 37.17 5.53
N LEU A 560 20.15 36.29 5.66
CA LEU A 560 21.24 36.36 6.61
C LEU A 560 22.47 37.04 6.00
N SER A 561 23.26 37.73 6.83
CA SER A 561 24.53 38.34 6.39
C SER A 561 25.71 37.39 6.59
N ARG A 562 26.82 37.60 5.84
CA ARG A 562 28.05 36.80 5.98
C ARG A 562 28.70 36.94 7.39
N ASN A 563 28.35 37.98 8.13
CA ASN A 563 28.86 38.26 9.47
C ASN A 563 27.97 37.66 10.58
N GLU A 564 27.02 36.83 10.22
CA GLU A 564 26.17 36.15 11.21
C GLU A 564 26.98 35.11 11.99
N THR A 565 26.99 35.25 13.31
CA THR A 565 27.73 34.37 14.24
C THR A 565 26.84 33.36 14.95
N ARG A 566 25.53 33.31 14.61
CA ARG A 566 24.58 32.33 15.14
C ARG A 566 24.09 31.43 14.02
N PRO A 567 24.40 30.13 14.07
CA PRO A 567 23.88 29.17 13.11
C PRO A 567 22.36 28.98 13.19
#